data_9e49715d183e54b048945ce0fb7a2369
#
_entry.id   9e49715d183e54b048945ce0fb7a2369
#
_cell.length_a   1.000
_cell.length_b   1.000
_cell.length_c   1.000
_cell.angle_alpha   90.00
_cell.angle_beta   90.00
_cell.angle_gamma   90.00
#
_symmetry.space_group_name_H-M   'P 1'
#
loop_
_entity.id
_entity.type
_entity.pdbx_description
1 polymer ?
#
loop_
_entity_poly.entity_id
_entity_poly.type
_entity_poly.pdbx_seq_one_letter_code
_entity_poly.pdbx_strand_id
1 'polypeptide(L)'
;MAMHTLTPMTTRTPEAEPAMRTNTVTEQLTAAGRAIEHDSFAIIDAEVGRHAYTAGQWPVVRRMIHANADFEFNGLTEFHPDAVDAGLAAILGGGAQIVADVEMICVGLSASRLAHFGMRTHQFISDPDVVEHARAEDSTRAVQAMRKAHRLGLLDGAIVGIGNAPTALIELVRLIRDEGVRPALVVG
;
A
#
# COMPACT_ATOMS: atom_id res chain seq x y z
N MET A 1 -77.57 -21.22 7.10
CA MET A 1 -76.51 -20.99 8.07
C MET A 1 -75.21 -21.45 7.40
N ALA A 2 -74.48 -20.53 6.73
CA ALA A 2 -73.31 -20.86 5.99
C ALA A 2 -72.13 -20.24 6.71
N MET A 3 -71.23 -21.07 7.22
CA MET A 3 -69.96 -20.65 7.83
C MET A 3 -68.93 -20.35 6.75
N HIS A 4 -68.50 -19.09 6.67
CA HIS A 4 -67.37 -18.70 5.86
C HIS A 4 -66.06 -18.97 6.61
N THR A 5 -65.23 -19.85 6.07
CA THR A 5 -63.88 -20.15 6.54
C THR A 5 -62.92 -19.09 6.00
N LEU A 6 -62.31 -18.32 6.90
CA LEU A 6 -61.27 -17.36 6.56
C LEU A 6 -59.91 -18.09 6.43
N THR A 7 -59.35 -18.02 5.25
CA THR A 7 -57.94 -18.47 4.95
C THR A 7 -56.96 -17.44 5.47
N PRO A 8 -55.91 -17.82 6.21
CA PRO A 8 -54.87 -16.85 6.65
C PRO A 8 -54.00 -16.40 5.50
N MET A 9 -53.90 -15.08 5.33
CA MET A 9 -52.91 -14.44 4.43
C MET A 9 -51.49 -14.70 4.97
N THR A 10 -50.69 -15.44 4.20
CA THR A 10 -49.26 -15.61 4.43
C THR A 10 -48.56 -14.33 4.00
N THR A 11 -48.06 -13.56 4.94
CA THR A 11 -47.14 -12.42 4.66
C THR A 11 -45.80 -12.97 4.25
N ARG A 12 -45.49 -12.80 2.96
CA ARG A 12 -44.19 -13.09 2.38
C ARG A 12 -43.20 -12.01 2.87
N THR A 13 -42.24 -12.42 3.69
CA THR A 13 -41.07 -11.59 4.05
C THR A 13 -40.30 -11.28 2.76
N PRO A 14 -39.89 -10.03 2.51
CA PRO A 14 -39.05 -9.75 1.34
C PRO A 14 -37.69 -10.44 1.52
N GLU A 15 -37.34 -11.32 0.57
CA GLU A 15 -36.00 -11.85 0.45
C GLU A 15 -35.04 -10.70 0.26
N ALA A 16 -34.06 -10.57 1.16
CA ALA A 16 -32.98 -9.62 1.02
C ALA A 16 -32.21 -9.97 -0.27
N GLU A 17 -32.13 -8.99 -1.19
CA GLU A 17 -31.27 -9.08 -2.36
C GLU A 17 -29.84 -9.45 -1.93
N PRO A 18 -29.17 -10.38 -2.64
CA PRO A 18 -27.79 -10.71 -2.33
C PRO A 18 -26.94 -9.48 -2.62
N ALA A 19 -26.33 -8.94 -1.56
CA ALA A 19 -25.36 -7.86 -1.65
C ALA A 19 -24.31 -8.24 -2.71
N MET A 20 -24.14 -7.37 -3.70
CA MET A 20 -23.17 -7.51 -4.77
C MET A 20 -21.79 -7.80 -4.16
N ARG A 21 -21.31 -9.03 -4.35
CA ARG A 21 -19.98 -9.45 -3.91
C ARG A 21 -18.95 -8.68 -4.72
N THR A 22 -18.52 -7.53 -4.22
CA THR A 22 -17.32 -6.89 -4.72
C THR A 22 -16.15 -7.81 -4.40
N ASN A 23 -15.51 -8.32 -5.43
CA ASN A 23 -14.36 -9.24 -5.33
C ASN A 23 -13.11 -8.43 -4.95
N THR A 24 -13.20 -7.67 -3.85
CA THR A 24 -12.12 -6.81 -3.37
C THR A 24 -11.12 -7.69 -2.64
N VAL A 25 -9.87 -7.74 -3.13
CA VAL A 25 -8.76 -8.37 -2.42
C VAL A 25 -8.51 -7.57 -1.14
N THR A 26 -8.98 -8.09 -0.01
CA THR A 26 -8.74 -7.52 1.32
C THR A 26 -7.86 -8.47 2.12
N GLU A 27 -7.14 -7.96 3.11
CA GLU A 27 -6.40 -8.79 4.06
C GLU A 27 -7.34 -9.54 5.00
N GLN A 28 -8.56 -9.02 5.14
CA GLN A 28 -9.57 -9.58 6.02
C GLN A 28 -10.32 -10.73 5.33
N LEU A 29 -9.92 -11.95 5.65
CA LEU A 29 -10.49 -13.17 5.05
C LEU A 29 -11.89 -13.50 5.59
N THR A 30 -12.26 -13.03 6.79
CA THR A 30 -13.52 -13.31 7.45
C THR A 30 -14.50 -12.15 7.33
N ALA A 31 -15.81 -12.46 7.42
CA ALA A 31 -16.85 -11.42 7.47
C ALA A 31 -16.69 -10.52 8.70
N ALA A 32 -16.36 -11.11 9.86
CA ALA A 32 -16.11 -10.36 11.10
C ALA A 32 -14.91 -9.40 10.95
N GLY A 33 -13.79 -9.86 10.37
CA GLY A 33 -12.64 -9.02 10.13
C GLY A 33 -12.95 -7.84 9.20
N ARG A 34 -13.72 -8.08 8.13
CA ARG A 34 -14.16 -7.00 7.23
C ARG A 34 -15.09 -6.00 7.92
N ALA A 35 -15.98 -6.47 8.80
CA ALA A 35 -16.85 -5.58 9.57
C ALA A 35 -16.03 -4.68 10.51
N ILE A 36 -15.07 -5.25 11.23
CA ILE A 36 -14.18 -4.49 12.14
C ILE A 36 -13.38 -3.45 11.35
N GLU A 37 -12.82 -3.80 10.19
CA GLU A 37 -12.08 -2.85 9.33
C GLU A 37 -12.98 -1.72 8.85
N HIS A 38 -14.19 -2.04 8.41
CA HIS A 38 -15.19 -1.05 7.99
C HIS A 38 -15.58 -0.10 9.13
N ASP A 39 -15.88 -0.63 10.31
CA ASP A 39 -16.25 0.16 11.47
C ASP A 39 -15.09 1.07 11.92
N SER A 40 -13.84 0.57 11.89
CA SER A 40 -12.66 1.35 12.18
C SER A 40 -12.50 2.51 11.18
N PHE A 41 -12.71 2.30 9.90
CA PHE A 41 -12.67 3.38 8.91
C PHE A 41 -13.78 4.41 9.12
N ALA A 42 -14.99 3.98 9.48
CA ALA A 42 -16.07 4.89 9.77
C ALA A 42 -15.76 5.77 11.00
N ILE A 43 -15.12 5.21 12.04
CA ILE A 43 -14.65 5.97 13.21
C ILE A 43 -13.60 7.00 12.78
N ILE A 44 -12.60 6.60 12.01
CA ILE A 44 -11.55 7.51 11.51
C ILE A 44 -12.16 8.64 10.69
N ASP A 45 -13.06 8.33 9.75
CA ASP A 45 -13.73 9.32 8.91
C ASP A 45 -14.53 10.33 9.76
N ALA A 46 -15.20 9.86 10.83
CA ALA A 46 -15.97 10.70 11.74
C ALA A 46 -15.08 11.59 12.63
N GLU A 47 -13.99 11.05 13.16
CA GLU A 47 -13.07 11.79 14.04
C GLU A 47 -12.21 12.81 13.29
N VAL A 48 -11.70 12.45 12.11
CA VAL A 48 -10.93 13.37 11.25
C VAL A 48 -11.82 14.48 10.69
N GLY A 49 -13.05 14.14 10.29
CA GLY A 49 -13.98 15.08 9.68
C GLY A 49 -13.45 15.62 8.35
N ARG A 50 -13.22 16.95 8.26
CA ARG A 50 -12.75 17.60 7.02
C ARG A 50 -11.23 17.49 6.88
N HIS A 51 -10.75 17.11 5.70
CA HIS A 51 -9.34 17.03 5.34
C HIS A 51 -9.08 17.64 3.96
N ALA A 52 -7.80 17.90 3.63
CA ALA A 52 -7.37 18.52 2.38
C ALA A 52 -7.05 17.49 1.26
N TYR A 53 -7.08 16.20 1.57
CA TYR A 53 -6.72 15.13 0.62
C TYR A 53 -7.80 14.93 -0.44
N THR A 54 -7.37 14.57 -1.65
CA THR A 54 -8.28 14.15 -2.74
C THR A 54 -8.94 12.81 -2.43
N ALA A 55 -9.97 12.45 -3.19
CA ALA A 55 -10.65 11.16 -3.07
C ALA A 55 -9.71 9.95 -3.29
N GLY A 56 -8.63 10.12 -4.08
CA GLY A 56 -7.61 9.09 -4.28
C GLY A 56 -6.58 9.01 -3.15
N GLN A 57 -6.24 10.14 -2.54
CA GLN A 57 -5.23 10.23 -1.47
C GLN A 57 -5.79 9.79 -0.11
N TRP A 58 -7.04 10.16 0.19
CA TRP A 58 -7.64 9.88 1.50
C TRP A 58 -7.62 8.40 1.90
N PRO A 59 -7.93 7.43 1.03
CA PRO A 59 -7.85 6.02 1.39
C PRO A 59 -6.45 5.58 1.85
N VAL A 60 -5.39 6.19 1.33
CA VAL A 60 -4.00 5.91 1.76
C VAL A 60 -3.78 6.43 3.17
N VAL A 61 -4.07 7.72 3.40
CA VAL A 61 -3.92 8.37 4.73
C VAL A 61 -4.76 7.66 5.77
N ARG A 62 -6.03 7.38 5.47
CA ARG A 62 -6.93 6.64 6.35
C ARG A 62 -6.38 5.25 6.72
N ARG A 63 -5.75 4.55 5.77
CA ARG A 63 -5.08 3.28 6.02
C ARG A 63 -3.87 3.44 6.94
N MET A 64 -3.10 4.51 6.80
CA MET A 64 -1.97 4.82 7.68
C MET A 64 -2.45 5.09 9.12
N ILE A 65 -3.51 5.89 9.29
CA ILE A 65 -4.14 6.14 10.59
C ILE A 65 -4.65 4.82 11.19
N HIS A 66 -5.36 3.99 10.40
CA HIS A 66 -5.86 2.70 10.87
C HIS A 66 -4.73 1.77 11.36
N ALA A 67 -3.59 1.75 10.65
CA ALA A 67 -2.47 0.87 10.99
C ALA A 67 -1.72 1.30 12.26
N ASN A 68 -1.66 2.60 12.53
CA ASN A 68 -0.84 3.17 13.60
C ASN A 68 -1.67 3.76 14.76
N ALA A 69 -2.99 3.89 14.60
CA ALA A 69 -3.88 4.61 15.50
C ALA A 69 -3.41 6.06 15.76
N ASP A 70 -2.74 6.67 14.79
CA ASP A 70 -2.17 8.00 14.89
C ASP A 70 -2.85 8.94 13.89
N PHE A 71 -3.64 9.86 14.42
CA PHE A 71 -4.42 10.84 13.64
C PHE A 71 -3.58 12.00 13.09
N GLU A 72 -2.33 12.17 13.54
CA GLU A 72 -1.42 13.21 13.03
C GLU A 72 -1.02 12.95 11.57
N PHE A 73 -1.14 11.72 11.06
CA PHE A 73 -1.00 11.45 9.62
C PHE A 73 -1.95 12.29 8.77
N ASN A 74 -3.08 12.74 9.33
CA ASN A 74 -3.89 13.78 8.72
C ASN A 74 -3.18 15.14 8.85
N GLY A 75 -2.54 15.58 7.79
CA GLY A 75 -1.78 16.83 7.71
C GLY A 75 -0.26 16.65 7.66
N LEU A 76 0.28 15.52 8.09
CA LEU A 76 1.70 15.21 7.93
C LEU A 76 2.02 14.47 6.62
N THR A 77 1.02 13.82 6.02
CA THR A 77 1.23 13.07 4.77
C THR A 77 1.19 14.02 3.58
N GLU A 78 2.27 14.07 2.81
CA GLU A 78 2.38 14.87 1.60
C GLU A 78 2.38 14.00 0.35
N PHE A 79 1.72 14.47 -0.71
CA PHE A 79 1.64 13.77 -1.99
C PHE A 79 2.08 14.66 -3.13
N HIS A 80 2.91 14.11 -4.01
CA HIS A 80 2.99 14.66 -5.37
C HIS A 80 1.61 14.52 -6.04
N PRO A 81 1.14 15.50 -6.83
CA PRO A 81 -0.18 15.43 -7.46
C PRO A 81 -0.48 14.10 -8.18
N ASP A 82 0.51 13.53 -8.86
CA ASP A 82 0.36 12.31 -9.65
C ASP A 82 0.72 11.03 -8.88
N ALA A 83 1.10 11.11 -7.59
CA ALA A 83 1.66 9.96 -6.86
C ALA A 83 0.73 8.75 -6.82
N VAL A 84 -0.56 8.97 -6.55
CA VAL A 84 -1.56 7.89 -6.48
C VAL A 84 -1.77 7.25 -7.84
N ASP A 85 -1.92 8.07 -8.88
CA ASP A 85 -2.15 7.56 -10.24
C ASP A 85 -0.92 6.81 -10.78
N ALA A 86 0.29 7.33 -10.53
CA ALA A 86 1.54 6.66 -10.90
C ALA A 86 1.69 5.31 -10.17
N GLY A 87 1.40 5.28 -8.87
CA GLY A 87 1.42 4.04 -8.09
C GLY A 87 0.40 3.02 -8.58
N LEU A 88 -0.83 3.44 -8.84
CA LEU A 88 -1.87 2.58 -9.38
C LEU A 88 -1.51 2.06 -10.77
N ALA A 89 -0.98 2.91 -11.66
CA ALA A 89 -0.55 2.51 -12.99
C ALA A 89 0.57 1.46 -12.92
N ALA A 90 1.56 1.62 -12.03
CA ALA A 90 2.62 0.65 -11.82
C ALA A 90 2.09 -0.70 -11.32
N ILE A 91 1.16 -0.69 -10.36
CA ILE A 91 0.55 -1.91 -9.79
C ILE A 91 -0.31 -2.62 -10.83
N LEU A 92 -1.21 -1.90 -11.50
CA LEU A 92 -2.17 -2.45 -12.44
C LEU A 92 -1.54 -2.87 -13.78
N GLY A 93 -0.40 -2.26 -14.14
CA GLY A 93 0.39 -2.66 -15.30
C GLY A 93 0.98 -4.06 -15.20
N GLY A 94 1.04 -4.61 -13.99
CA GLY A 94 1.53 -5.94 -13.67
C GLY A 94 3.06 -6.05 -13.67
N GLY A 95 3.59 -6.89 -12.77
CA GLY A 95 5.00 -7.19 -12.71
C GLY A 95 5.91 -6.06 -12.18
N ALA A 96 5.35 -4.97 -11.64
CA ALA A 96 6.15 -3.92 -11.04
C ALA A 96 7.05 -4.46 -9.93
N GLN A 97 8.28 -3.94 -9.87
CA GLN A 97 9.22 -4.26 -8.80
C GLN A 97 8.99 -3.30 -7.62
N ILE A 98 9.12 -3.82 -6.41
CA ILE A 98 9.19 -3.00 -5.19
C ILE A 98 10.61 -3.11 -4.68
N VAL A 99 11.30 -1.99 -4.56
CA VAL A 99 12.65 -1.93 -3.99
C VAL A 99 12.56 -1.22 -2.64
N ALA A 100 13.02 -1.87 -1.59
CA ALA A 100 12.98 -1.34 -0.23
C ALA A 100 14.39 -1.12 0.33
N ASP A 101 14.56 -0.08 1.15
CA ASP A 101 15.82 0.17 1.85
C ASP A 101 16.04 -0.78 3.04
N VAL A 102 14.95 -1.31 3.64
CA VAL A 102 15.00 -2.20 4.80
C VAL A 102 14.03 -3.38 4.65
N GLU A 103 14.39 -4.50 5.30
CA GLU A 103 13.59 -5.73 5.30
C GLU A 103 12.18 -5.54 5.88
N MET A 104 12.03 -4.64 6.84
CA MET A 104 10.76 -4.34 7.51
C MET A 104 9.64 -3.98 6.52
N ILE A 105 9.96 -3.25 5.44
CA ILE A 105 8.98 -2.95 4.38
C ILE A 105 8.56 -4.23 3.67
N CYS A 106 9.52 -5.07 3.29
CA CYS A 106 9.22 -6.31 2.56
C CYS A 106 8.32 -7.25 3.35
N VAL A 107 8.59 -7.44 4.65
CA VAL A 107 7.78 -8.32 5.51
C VAL A 107 6.43 -7.70 5.87
N GLY A 108 6.29 -6.38 5.79
CA GLY A 108 5.03 -5.67 6.01
C GLY A 108 4.06 -5.74 4.82
N LEU A 109 4.54 -6.15 3.64
CA LEU A 109 3.72 -6.24 2.44
C LEU A 109 2.94 -7.56 2.40
N SER A 110 1.68 -7.48 1.98
CA SER A 110 0.80 -8.65 1.85
C SER A 110 1.25 -9.56 0.70
N ALA A 111 1.74 -10.75 1.02
CA ALA A 111 2.19 -11.75 0.03
C ALA A 111 1.08 -12.12 -0.97
N SER A 112 -0.18 -12.20 -0.52
CA SER A 112 -1.33 -12.51 -1.39
C SER A 112 -1.60 -11.40 -2.41
N ARG A 113 -1.43 -10.13 -2.01
CA ARG A 113 -1.59 -8.98 -2.91
C ARG A 113 -0.43 -8.87 -3.90
N LEU A 114 0.80 -9.08 -3.42
CA LEU A 114 1.97 -9.13 -4.30
C LEU A 114 1.79 -10.20 -5.40
N ALA A 115 1.38 -11.41 -5.01
CA ALA A 115 1.10 -12.48 -5.96
C ALA A 115 -0.05 -12.15 -6.92
N HIS A 116 -1.13 -11.52 -6.41
CA HIS A 116 -2.29 -11.13 -7.22
C HIS A 116 -1.92 -10.15 -8.34
N PHE A 117 -1.04 -9.17 -8.06
CA PHE A 117 -0.58 -8.19 -9.03
C PHE A 117 0.73 -8.57 -9.74
N GLY A 118 1.27 -9.77 -9.50
CA GLY A 118 2.52 -10.23 -10.10
C GLY A 118 3.75 -9.42 -9.68
N MET A 119 3.69 -8.77 -8.52
CA MET A 119 4.76 -7.90 -8.02
C MET A 119 5.81 -8.69 -7.25
N ARG A 120 7.05 -8.19 -7.24
CA ARG A 120 8.17 -8.77 -6.50
C ARG A 120 8.83 -7.71 -5.63
N THR A 121 9.30 -8.11 -4.45
CA THR A 121 10.03 -7.26 -3.52
C THR A 121 11.53 -7.56 -3.59
N HIS A 122 12.34 -6.51 -3.47
CA HIS A 122 13.80 -6.58 -3.46
C HIS A 122 14.34 -5.74 -2.30
N GLN A 123 15.31 -6.31 -1.60
CA GLN A 123 16.03 -5.67 -0.52
C GLN A 123 17.46 -6.24 -0.48
N PHE A 124 18.47 -5.40 -0.29
CA PHE A 124 19.88 -5.77 -0.47
C PHE A 124 20.78 -5.38 0.73
N ILE A 125 20.23 -4.77 1.79
CA ILE A 125 21.02 -4.15 2.87
C ILE A 125 21.92 -5.14 3.62
N SER A 126 21.55 -6.42 3.61
CA SER A 126 22.28 -7.50 4.30
C SER A 126 23.12 -8.36 3.36
N ASP A 127 23.13 -8.07 2.07
CA ASP A 127 23.91 -8.84 1.10
C ASP A 127 25.41 -8.68 1.37
N PRO A 128 26.20 -9.76 1.29
CA PRO A 128 27.61 -9.72 1.60
C PRO A 128 28.41 -8.70 0.78
N ASP A 129 28.12 -8.60 -0.53
CA ASP A 129 28.75 -7.63 -1.42
C ASP A 129 28.40 -6.19 -1.06
N VAL A 130 27.18 -5.92 -0.63
CA VAL A 130 26.74 -4.61 -0.15
C VAL A 130 27.48 -4.21 1.11
N VAL A 131 27.64 -5.13 2.03
CA VAL A 131 28.39 -4.92 3.29
C VAL A 131 29.86 -4.65 3.00
N GLU A 132 30.47 -5.39 2.07
CA GLU A 132 31.86 -5.22 1.65
C GLU A 132 32.08 -3.87 0.97
N HIS A 133 31.26 -3.51 -0.01
CA HIS A 133 31.37 -2.21 -0.69
C HIS A 133 31.16 -1.04 0.28
N ALA A 134 30.23 -1.17 1.24
CA ALA A 134 30.01 -0.13 2.23
C ALA A 134 31.25 0.15 3.08
N ARG A 135 32.01 -0.90 3.45
CA ARG A 135 33.27 -0.77 4.17
C ARG A 135 34.39 -0.22 3.31
N ALA A 136 34.50 -0.71 2.07
CA ALA A 136 35.57 -0.30 1.15
C ALA A 136 35.48 1.16 0.72
N GLU A 137 34.23 1.67 0.59
CA GLU A 137 33.98 3.04 0.11
C GLU A 137 33.64 4.03 1.25
N ASP A 138 33.78 3.62 2.51
CA ASP A 138 33.41 4.43 3.68
C ASP A 138 31.98 5.03 3.54
N SER A 139 31.05 4.18 3.09
CA SER A 139 29.66 4.55 2.85
C SER A 139 28.68 3.71 3.66
N THR A 140 27.39 4.04 3.63
CA THR A 140 26.38 3.23 4.32
C THR A 140 25.94 2.03 3.47
N ARG A 141 25.52 0.95 4.14
CA ARG A 141 24.91 -0.19 3.43
C ARG A 141 23.68 0.21 2.63
N ALA A 142 22.91 1.19 3.11
CA ALA A 142 21.72 1.69 2.43
C ALA A 142 22.06 2.36 1.09
N VAL A 143 23.14 3.15 1.03
CA VAL A 143 23.69 3.69 -0.23
C VAL A 143 24.06 2.57 -1.19
N GLN A 144 24.84 1.59 -0.72
CA GLN A 144 25.30 0.49 -1.56
C GLN A 144 24.15 -0.43 -2.01
N ALA A 145 23.11 -0.59 -1.19
CA ALA A 145 21.90 -1.33 -1.55
C ALA A 145 21.15 -0.65 -2.71
N MET A 146 20.98 0.68 -2.68
CA MET A 146 20.37 1.44 -3.79
C MET A 146 21.21 1.36 -5.06
N ARG A 147 22.55 1.48 -4.94
CA ARG A 147 23.48 1.29 -6.07
C ARG A 147 23.39 -0.12 -6.66
N LYS A 148 23.25 -1.15 -5.81
CA LYS A 148 23.05 -2.52 -6.26
C LYS A 148 21.73 -2.68 -7.01
N ALA A 149 20.64 -2.14 -6.49
CA ALA A 149 19.34 -2.16 -7.16
C ALA A 149 19.44 -1.48 -8.55
N HIS A 150 20.16 -0.36 -8.65
CA HIS A 150 20.41 0.32 -9.92
C HIS A 150 21.21 -0.55 -10.89
N ARG A 151 22.35 -1.11 -10.46
CA ARG A 151 23.17 -2.02 -11.30
C ARG A 151 22.39 -3.22 -11.85
N LEU A 152 21.39 -3.69 -11.08
CA LEU A 152 20.51 -4.79 -11.48
C LEU A 152 19.34 -4.34 -12.37
N GLY A 153 19.21 -3.04 -12.68
CA GLY A 153 18.15 -2.49 -13.50
C GLY A 153 16.76 -2.56 -12.84
N LEU A 154 16.70 -2.58 -11.51
CA LEU A 154 15.44 -2.79 -10.76
C LEU A 154 14.73 -1.49 -10.37
N LEU A 155 15.35 -0.31 -10.61
CA LEU A 155 14.79 0.96 -10.16
C LEU A 155 13.85 1.60 -11.18
N ASP A 156 14.05 1.36 -12.48
CA ASP A 156 13.20 1.95 -13.50
C ASP A 156 11.80 1.32 -13.50
N GLY A 157 10.79 2.16 -13.42
CA GLY A 157 9.40 1.73 -13.31
C GLY A 157 9.03 1.10 -11.94
N ALA A 158 9.97 1.03 -10.99
CA ALA A 158 9.73 0.45 -9.68
C ALA A 158 8.96 1.38 -8.74
N ILE A 159 8.33 0.76 -7.74
CA ILE A 159 7.91 1.46 -6.52
C ILE A 159 9.05 1.32 -5.52
N VAL A 160 9.63 2.45 -5.09
CA VAL A 160 10.74 2.46 -4.13
C VAL A 160 10.22 2.89 -2.76
N GLY A 161 10.40 2.05 -1.74
CA GLY A 161 10.03 2.33 -0.36
C GLY A 161 11.26 2.65 0.49
N ILE A 162 11.24 3.81 1.14
CA ILE A 162 12.28 4.27 2.07
C ILE A 162 11.66 4.31 3.48
N GLY A 163 12.01 3.36 4.32
CA GLY A 163 11.40 3.21 5.65
C GLY A 163 12.25 3.73 6.79
N ASN A 164 13.57 3.77 6.62
CA ASN A 164 14.44 4.12 7.74
C ASN A 164 15.74 4.82 7.36
N ALA A 165 16.25 4.69 6.15
CA ALA A 165 17.57 5.18 5.81
C ALA A 165 17.51 6.46 4.96
N PRO A 166 17.70 7.66 5.54
CA PRO A 166 17.76 8.90 4.75
C PRO A 166 18.89 8.85 3.70
N THR A 167 19.96 8.11 3.96
CA THR A 167 21.06 7.93 3.00
C THR A 167 20.65 7.11 1.78
N ALA A 168 19.68 6.20 1.88
CA ALA A 168 19.09 5.51 0.75
C ALA A 168 18.31 6.49 -0.15
N LEU A 169 17.52 7.38 0.46
CA LEU A 169 16.78 8.40 -0.28
C LEU A 169 17.72 9.39 -0.98
N ILE A 170 18.76 9.84 -0.29
CA ILE A 170 19.77 10.75 -0.87
C ILE A 170 20.43 10.10 -2.10
N GLU A 171 20.84 8.84 -1.99
CA GLU A 171 21.43 8.12 -3.11
C GLU A 171 20.43 7.90 -4.25
N LEU A 172 19.19 7.56 -3.95
CA LEU A 172 18.14 7.45 -4.96
C LEU A 172 17.93 8.77 -5.72
N VAL A 173 17.88 9.89 -5.00
CA VAL A 173 17.78 11.23 -5.62
C VAL A 173 18.98 11.50 -6.52
N ARG A 174 20.20 11.13 -6.11
CA ARG A 174 21.40 11.24 -6.94
C ARG A 174 21.26 10.40 -8.22
N LEU A 175 20.84 9.14 -8.11
CA LEU A 175 20.64 8.24 -9.25
C LEU A 175 19.58 8.79 -10.22
N ILE A 176 18.50 9.35 -9.72
CA ILE A 176 17.45 9.98 -10.54
C ILE A 176 18.02 11.19 -11.31
N ARG A 177 18.73 12.08 -10.60
CA ARG A 177 19.23 13.34 -11.18
C ARG A 177 20.40 13.12 -12.12
N ASP A 178 21.38 12.32 -11.72
CA ASP A 178 22.68 12.23 -12.37
C ASP A 178 22.78 11.05 -13.36
N GLU A 179 22.01 9.99 -13.14
CA GLU A 179 22.05 8.76 -13.95
C GLU A 179 20.73 8.48 -14.70
N GLY A 180 19.73 9.35 -14.51
CA GLY A 180 18.48 9.30 -15.27
C GLY A 180 17.53 8.16 -14.88
N VAL A 181 17.71 7.56 -13.70
CA VAL A 181 16.80 6.54 -13.15
C VAL A 181 15.39 7.09 -13.03
N ARG A 182 14.38 6.29 -13.36
CA ARG A 182 12.97 6.71 -13.39
C ARG A 182 12.07 5.75 -12.63
N PRO A 183 12.03 5.80 -11.29
CA PRO A 183 11.04 5.05 -10.53
C PRO A 183 9.62 5.51 -10.90
N ALA A 184 8.65 4.61 -10.85
CA ALA A 184 7.25 4.96 -11.01
C ALA A 184 6.72 5.73 -9.78
N LEU A 185 7.17 5.36 -8.59
CA LEU A 185 6.78 6.00 -7.34
C LEU A 185 7.90 5.86 -6.30
N VAL A 186 8.10 6.90 -5.50
CA VAL A 186 8.92 6.86 -4.29
C VAL A 186 8.02 7.15 -3.08
N VAL A 187 8.10 6.30 -2.06
CA VAL A 187 7.37 6.44 -0.79
C VAL A 187 8.40 6.46 0.34
N GLY A 188 8.35 7.48 1.21
CA GLY A 188 9.28 7.62 2.33
C GLY A 188 8.78 8.54 3.40
#